data_c3fab1c57870406e97a5258bfdd6283a
#
_entry.id   c3fab1c57870406e97a5258bfdd6283a
#
_cell.length_a   1.000
_cell.length_b   1.000
_cell.length_c   1.000
_cell.angle_alpha   90.00
_cell.angle_beta   90.00
_cell.angle_gamma   90.00
#
_symmetry.space_group_name_H-M   'P 1'
#
loop_
_entity.id
_entity.type
_entity.pdbx_description
1 polymer ?
#
loop_
_entity_poly.entity_id
_entity_poly.type
_entity_poly.pdbx_seq_one_letter_code
_entity_poly.pdbx_strand_id
1 'polypeptide(L)'
;MKKNLDKPVRKSNRETFSFVVDVGNSHTVLGIFKGDKVVDHWRLTTRKETTSDEVMNRIGGLVRFSKIKPAEITHVGLSTVVPAHERPWIKALQTLLKRPVQVVSSKNCLGCPIAYPNPASLGADRLCNIIALRDRGYKDAIVVDMGTATTFDVMKDGGFAGGIIIPGISASLDVLTEKAARLLPVSIEWPEHVIANNTDDAIRAGLLYGFMAELETLVAKIKDEMGKKKVPVFATGGWGRMVMGHSKVIDTYDPYLTLNGVRLVALHGNSAAELERDSDE
;
A
#
# COMPACT_ATOMS: atom_id res chain seq x y z
N MET A 1 27.49 16.05 18.29
CA MET A 1 26.64 15.27 19.19
C MET A 1 26.00 14.15 18.37
N LYS A 2 26.42 12.88 18.57
CA LYS A 2 25.86 11.72 17.90
C LYS A 2 24.54 11.35 18.60
N LYS A 3 23.38 11.64 17.99
CA LYS A 3 22.09 11.15 18.49
C LYS A 3 21.95 9.67 18.17
N ASN A 4 21.71 8.89 19.21
CA ASN A 4 21.43 7.46 19.19
C ASN A 4 20.31 7.09 18.20
N LEU A 5 20.68 6.49 17.06
CA LEU A 5 19.77 6.01 16.00
C LEU A 5 19.41 4.51 16.13
N ASP A 6 19.87 3.85 17.21
CA ASP A 6 19.70 2.41 17.41
C ASP A 6 18.78 2.07 18.61
N LYS A 7 17.58 2.63 18.65
CA LYS A 7 16.56 2.04 19.54
C LYS A 7 15.64 1.15 18.71
N PRO A 8 15.57 -0.17 18.99
CA PRO A 8 14.55 -1.02 18.38
C PRO A 8 13.18 -0.45 18.74
N VAL A 9 12.31 -0.34 17.72
CA VAL A 9 10.91 0.05 17.91
C VAL A 9 10.32 -0.81 19.01
N ARG A 10 9.79 -0.18 20.07
CA ARG A 10 9.26 -0.87 21.26
C ARG A 10 8.24 -1.91 20.82
N LYS A 11 8.35 -3.16 21.35
CA LYS A 11 7.36 -4.22 21.19
C LYS A 11 5.97 -3.64 21.42
N SER A 12 5.13 -3.63 20.38
CA SER A 12 3.77 -3.14 20.44
C SER A 12 2.99 -3.91 21.53
N ASN A 13 2.28 -3.16 22.35
CA ASN A 13 1.45 -3.76 23.41
C ASN A 13 0.38 -4.62 22.70
N ARG A 14 0.43 -5.95 22.87
CA ARG A 14 -0.37 -6.94 22.10
C ARG A 14 -1.90 -6.84 22.29
N GLU A 15 -2.36 -5.91 23.11
CA GLU A 15 -3.79 -5.76 23.47
C GLU A 15 -4.49 -4.54 22.86
N THR A 16 -3.78 -3.64 22.17
CA THR A 16 -4.37 -2.42 21.61
C THR A 16 -4.95 -2.68 20.22
N PHE A 17 -6.14 -2.07 19.96
CA PHE A 17 -6.70 -2.07 18.61
C PHE A 17 -6.27 -0.81 17.83
N SER A 18 -5.85 -1.01 16.60
CA SER A 18 -5.57 0.06 15.65
C SER A 18 -6.53 -0.01 14.47
N PHE A 19 -7.15 1.11 14.09
CA PHE A 19 -7.94 1.24 12.87
C PHE A 19 -7.11 1.99 11.83
N VAL A 20 -6.89 1.37 10.70
CA VAL A 20 -6.02 1.92 9.64
C VAL A 20 -6.73 1.95 8.30
N VAL A 21 -6.44 2.97 7.54
CA VAL A 21 -7.05 3.22 6.24
C VAL A 21 -5.97 3.56 5.24
N ASP A 22 -6.02 2.92 4.08
CA ASP A 22 -5.23 3.28 2.90
C ASP A 22 -6.16 3.67 1.76
N VAL A 23 -6.14 4.94 1.37
CA VAL A 23 -6.99 5.52 0.33
C VAL A 23 -6.21 5.59 -0.98
N GLY A 24 -6.36 4.56 -1.80
CA GLY A 24 -5.85 4.53 -3.18
C GLY A 24 -6.81 5.18 -4.18
N ASN A 25 -6.34 5.33 -5.43
CA ASN A 25 -7.14 5.96 -6.51
C ASN A 25 -8.42 5.19 -6.87
N SER A 26 -8.37 3.86 -6.93
CA SER A 26 -9.53 3.01 -7.28
C SER A 26 -10.18 2.36 -6.08
N HIS A 27 -9.41 2.02 -5.07
CA HIS A 27 -9.89 1.31 -3.89
C HIS A 27 -9.34 1.92 -2.62
N THR A 28 -10.20 1.91 -1.60
CA THR A 28 -9.82 2.22 -0.22
C THR A 28 -9.83 0.92 0.58
N VAL A 29 -8.72 0.60 1.23
CA VAL A 29 -8.58 -0.58 2.08
C VAL A 29 -8.55 -0.16 3.54
N LEU A 30 -9.35 -0.84 4.36
CA LEU A 30 -9.42 -0.58 5.79
C LEU A 30 -9.04 -1.85 6.56
N GLY A 31 -8.43 -1.67 7.71
CA GLY A 31 -8.09 -2.80 8.58
C GLY A 31 -8.21 -2.46 10.05
N ILE A 32 -8.62 -3.45 10.85
CA ILE A 32 -8.48 -3.41 12.29
C ILE A 32 -7.42 -4.42 12.68
N PHE A 33 -6.46 -3.95 13.45
CA PHE A 33 -5.40 -4.77 14.00
C PHE A 33 -5.56 -4.91 15.51
N LYS A 34 -5.29 -6.11 16.04
CA LYS A 34 -5.00 -6.35 17.44
C LYS A 34 -3.51 -6.62 17.57
N GLY A 35 -2.75 -5.66 18.08
CA GLY A 35 -1.30 -5.72 18.03
C GLY A 35 -0.79 -5.69 16.57
N ASP A 36 -0.16 -6.77 16.13
CA ASP A 36 0.37 -6.96 14.77
C ASP A 36 -0.54 -7.81 13.86
N LYS A 37 -1.64 -8.35 14.39
CA LYS A 37 -2.55 -9.23 13.66
C LYS A 37 -3.75 -8.48 13.12
N VAL A 38 -4.04 -8.66 11.84
CA VAL A 38 -5.30 -8.21 11.24
C VAL A 38 -6.44 -9.06 11.82
N VAL A 39 -7.42 -8.42 12.44
CA VAL A 39 -8.60 -9.08 12.99
C VAL A 39 -9.83 -8.86 12.12
N ASP A 40 -9.84 -7.78 11.36
CA ASP A 40 -10.87 -7.50 10.35
C ASP A 40 -10.34 -6.59 9.25
N HIS A 41 -10.89 -6.68 8.04
CA HIS A 41 -10.50 -5.81 6.94
C HIS A 41 -11.62 -5.67 5.90
N TRP A 42 -11.63 -4.54 5.19
CA TRP A 42 -12.59 -4.25 4.14
C TRP A 42 -11.94 -3.55 2.96
N ARG A 43 -12.52 -3.73 1.80
CA ARG A 43 -12.14 -3.04 0.58
C ARG A 43 -13.36 -2.32 0.01
N LEU A 44 -13.24 -1.02 -0.17
CA LEU A 44 -14.27 -0.15 -0.74
C LEU A 44 -13.78 0.42 -2.06
N THR A 45 -14.68 0.70 -2.98
CA THR A 45 -14.36 1.52 -4.15
C THR A 45 -14.12 2.95 -3.70
N THR A 46 -13.01 3.56 -4.11
CA THR A 46 -12.76 4.98 -3.91
C THR A 46 -13.62 5.77 -4.88
N ARG A 47 -14.44 6.67 -4.36
CA ARG A 47 -15.24 7.60 -5.18
C ARG A 47 -14.37 8.78 -5.57
N LYS A 48 -14.66 9.39 -6.72
CA LYS A 48 -13.93 10.58 -7.19
C LYS A 48 -14.06 11.75 -6.21
N GLU A 49 -15.26 11.91 -5.66
CA GLU A 49 -15.58 12.93 -4.66
C GLU A 49 -16.18 12.25 -3.43
N THR A 50 -15.91 12.80 -2.26
CA THR A 50 -16.47 12.30 -1.01
C THR A 50 -16.48 13.40 0.05
N THR A 51 -17.50 13.36 0.91
CA THR A 51 -17.62 14.22 2.08
C THR A 51 -17.31 13.45 3.36
N SER A 52 -17.00 14.16 4.43
CA SER A 52 -16.78 13.52 5.74
C SER A 52 -17.99 12.71 6.22
N ASP A 53 -19.20 13.15 5.90
CA ASP A 53 -20.44 12.49 6.34
C ASP A 53 -20.70 11.21 5.56
N GLU A 54 -20.39 11.18 4.26
CA GLU A 54 -20.43 9.95 3.45
C GLU A 54 -19.40 8.94 3.91
N VAL A 55 -18.16 9.38 4.21
CA VAL A 55 -17.12 8.51 4.78
C VAL A 55 -17.61 7.95 6.12
N MET A 56 -18.10 8.79 7.02
CA MET A 56 -18.57 8.39 8.33
C MET A 56 -19.72 7.37 8.26
N ASN A 57 -20.67 7.56 7.35
CA ASN A 57 -21.76 6.63 7.12
C ASN A 57 -21.26 5.26 6.62
N ARG A 58 -20.34 5.26 5.66
CA ARG A 58 -19.75 4.03 5.10
C ARG A 58 -18.96 3.24 6.14
N ILE A 59 -18.06 3.89 6.88
CA ILE A 59 -17.20 3.20 7.87
C ILE A 59 -17.94 2.87 9.16
N GLY A 60 -18.95 3.66 9.54
CA GLY A 60 -19.75 3.43 10.75
C GLY A 60 -20.48 2.08 10.73
N GLY A 61 -20.99 1.66 9.57
CA GLY A 61 -21.54 0.32 9.36
C GLY A 61 -20.49 -0.77 9.53
N LEU A 62 -19.31 -0.62 8.90
CA LEU A 62 -18.23 -1.58 8.95
C LEU A 62 -17.73 -1.80 10.38
N VAL A 63 -17.51 -0.71 11.13
CA VAL A 63 -17.08 -0.77 12.54
C VAL A 63 -18.12 -1.50 13.40
N ARG A 64 -19.41 -1.31 13.16
CA ARG A 64 -20.46 -2.07 13.87
C ARG A 64 -20.40 -3.57 13.58
N PHE A 65 -20.12 -3.96 12.34
CA PHE A 65 -20.01 -5.38 11.96
C PHE A 65 -18.77 -6.07 12.50
N SER A 66 -17.69 -5.33 12.78
CA SER A 66 -16.43 -5.89 13.31
C SER A 66 -16.54 -6.45 14.73
N LYS A 67 -17.66 -6.22 15.45
CA LYS A 67 -17.85 -6.54 16.85
C LYS A 67 -16.87 -5.84 17.81
N ILE A 68 -16.01 -4.95 17.31
CA ILE A 68 -15.07 -4.14 18.09
C ILE A 68 -15.71 -2.79 18.36
N LYS A 69 -15.80 -2.42 19.63
CA LYS A 69 -16.39 -1.12 20.00
C LYS A 69 -15.45 0.02 19.62
N PRO A 70 -15.95 1.15 19.08
CA PRO A 70 -15.12 2.31 18.76
C PRO A 70 -14.20 2.75 19.90
N ALA A 71 -14.65 2.62 21.16
CA ALA A 71 -13.87 2.96 22.35
C ALA A 71 -12.64 2.07 22.57
N GLU A 72 -12.63 0.84 22.05
CA GLU A 72 -11.49 -0.10 22.15
C GLU A 72 -10.38 0.23 21.15
N ILE A 73 -10.71 1.01 20.09
CA ILE A 73 -9.73 1.48 19.10
C ILE A 73 -8.94 2.63 19.73
N THR A 74 -7.65 2.42 19.90
CA THR A 74 -6.77 3.37 20.59
C THR A 74 -5.89 4.17 19.63
N HIS A 75 -5.62 3.63 18.42
CA HIS A 75 -4.76 4.25 17.42
C HIS A 75 -5.47 4.27 16.06
N VAL A 76 -5.32 5.39 15.34
CA VAL A 76 -5.94 5.58 14.02
C VAL A 76 -4.90 6.08 13.05
N GLY A 77 -4.74 5.38 11.93
CA GLY A 77 -3.80 5.74 10.86
C GLY A 77 -4.49 5.94 9.52
N LEU A 78 -3.96 6.86 8.75
CA LEU A 78 -4.42 7.17 7.39
C LEU A 78 -3.23 7.27 6.44
N SER A 79 -3.28 6.51 5.37
CA SER A 79 -2.48 6.72 4.16
C SER A 79 -3.43 7.16 3.05
N THR A 80 -3.02 8.12 2.24
CA THR A 80 -3.78 8.52 1.06
C THR A 80 -2.87 9.00 -0.06
N VAL A 81 -3.18 8.59 -1.28
CA VAL A 81 -2.58 9.12 -2.52
C VAL A 81 -3.58 10.00 -3.28
N VAL A 82 -4.72 10.34 -2.66
CA VAL A 82 -5.76 11.20 -3.21
C VAL A 82 -5.90 12.44 -2.32
N PRO A 83 -5.23 13.57 -2.63
CA PRO A 83 -5.18 14.73 -1.74
C PRO A 83 -6.55 15.28 -1.33
N ALA A 84 -7.53 15.25 -2.24
CA ALA A 84 -8.89 15.73 -1.95
C ALA A 84 -9.62 14.88 -0.88
N HIS A 85 -9.15 13.66 -0.61
CA HIS A 85 -9.76 12.75 0.34
C HIS A 85 -9.19 12.88 1.76
N GLU A 86 -8.02 13.46 1.93
CA GLU A 86 -7.33 13.51 3.23
C GLU A 86 -8.19 14.16 4.32
N ARG A 87 -8.62 15.41 4.12
CA ARG A 87 -9.43 16.13 5.11
C ARG A 87 -10.78 15.45 5.41
N PRO A 88 -11.60 15.02 4.42
CA PRO A 88 -12.82 14.26 4.67
C PRO A 88 -12.59 13.01 5.51
N TRP A 89 -11.55 12.22 5.23
CA TRP A 89 -11.23 11.02 5.98
C TRP A 89 -10.78 11.33 7.41
N ILE A 90 -9.88 12.30 7.61
CA ILE A 90 -9.44 12.72 8.95
C ILE A 90 -10.66 13.12 9.80
N LYS A 91 -11.54 14.00 9.28
CA LYS A 91 -12.71 14.47 10.01
C LYS A 91 -13.67 13.34 10.36
N ALA A 92 -13.94 12.44 9.43
CA ALA A 92 -14.81 11.28 9.66
C ALA A 92 -14.26 10.33 10.73
N LEU A 93 -12.98 9.98 10.63
CA LEU A 93 -12.29 9.09 11.57
C LEU A 93 -12.24 9.70 13.00
N GLN A 94 -11.88 10.98 13.11
CA GLN A 94 -11.88 11.69 14.40
C GLN A 94 -13.27 11.74 15.02
N THR A 95 -14.30 12.01 14.21
CA THR A 95 -15.69 12.09 14.69
C THR A 95 -16.19 10.73 15.18
N LEU A 96 -15.92 9.67 14.42
CA LEU A 96 -16.41 8.32 14.73
C LEU A 96 -15.65 7.67 15.90
N LEU A 97 -14.33 7.76 15.87
CA LEU A 97 -13.45 7.01 16.79
C LEU A 97 -13.00 7.84 17.99
N LYS A 98 -13.20 9.16 17.98
CA LYS A 98 -12.78 10.08 19.05
C LYS A 98 -11.29 9.96 19.38
N ARG A 99 -10.47 9.78 18.35
CA ARG A 99 -9.00 9.65 18.45
C ARG A 99 -8.31 10.56 17.44
N PRO A 100 -7.11 11.05 17.71
CA PRO A 100 -6.27 11.72 16.72
C PRO A 100 -5.94 10.73 15.59
N VAL A 101 -5.84 11.25 14.36
CA VAL A 101 -5.48 10.46 13.18
C VAL A 101 -4.02 10.74 12.84
N GLN A 102 -3.23 9.69 12.74
CA GLN A 102 -1.85 9.76 12.27
C GLN A 102 -1.84 9.63 10.75
N VAL A 103 -1.40 10.67 10.05
CA VAL A 103 -1.32 10.65 8.58
C VAL A 103 0.09 10.28 8.15
N VAL A 104 0.20 9.30 7.27
CA VAL A 104 1.48 8.89 6.69
C VAL A 104 1.95 9.94 5.69
N SER A 105 3.15 10.45 5.86
CA SER A 105 3.79 11.41 4.98
C SER A 105 5.31 11.34 5.11
N SER A 106 6.04 12.04 4.25
CA SER A 106 7.49 12.16 4.38
C SER A 106 7.94 12.80 5.70
N LYS A 107 7.10 13.63 6.31
CA LYS A 107 7.34 14.22 7.64
C LYS A 107 6.96 13.26 8.78
N ASN A 108 6.04 12.33 8.54
CA ASN A 108 5.55 11.35 9.51
C ASN A 108 5.79 9.92 8.99
N CYS A 109 7.07 9.54 8.87
CA CYS A 109 7.52 8.28 8.30
C CYS A 109 8.42 7.47 9.25
N LEU A 110 8.35 7.72 10.55
CA LEU A 110 9.15 7.04 11.57
C LEU A 110 10.68 7.12 11.31
N GLY A 111 11.13 8.26 10.76
CA GLY A 111 12.55 8.47 10.43
C GLY A 111 13.05 7.55 9.30
N CYS A 112 12.16 7.07 8.42
CA CYS A 112 12.56 6.33 7.23
C CYS A 112 13.32 7.26 6.26
N PRO A 113 14.57 6.98 5.90
CA PRO A 113 15.29 7.77 4.91
C PRO A 113 14.59 7.70 3.55
N ILE A 114 14.47 8.83 2.85
CA ILE A 114 13.84 8.92 1.53
C ILE A 114 14.82 9.58 0.57
N ALA A 115 15.25 8.83 -0.45
CA ALA A 115 16.25 9.30 -1.43
C ALA A 115 15.62 10.06 -2.61
N TYR A 116 14.46 10.72 -2.40
CA TYR A 116 13.87 11.59 -3.40
C TYR A 116 14.31 13.04 -3.18
N PRO A 117 14.62 13.79 -4.24
CA PRO A 117 14.91 15.23 -4.15
C PRO A 117 13.76 16.02 -3.51
N ASN A 118 12.51 15.62 -3.79
CA ASN A 118 11.32 16.11 -3.13
C ASN A 118 10.62 14.95 -2.41
N PRO A 119 10.90 14.71 -1.13
CA PRO A 119 10.28 13.62 -0.36
C PRO A 119 8.76 13.71 -0.27
N ALA A 120 8.18 14.92 -0.36
CA ALA A 120 6.73 15.11 -0.31
C ALA A 120 5.99 14.60 -1.55
N SER A 121 6.70 14.34 -2.65
CA SER A 121 6.13 13.75 -3.87
C SER A 121 6.00 12.22 -3.82
N LEU A 122 6.57 11.58 -2.79
CA LEU A 122 6.46 10.13 -2.64
C LEU A 122 5.05 9.75 -2.15
N GLY A 123 4.42 8.81 -2.85
CA GLY A 123 3.14 8.24 -2.42
C GLY A 123 3.22 7.63 -1.02
N ALA A 124 2.20 7.90 -0.22
CA ALA A 124 2.15 7.43 1.16
C ALA A 124 2.08 5.89 1.25
N ASP A 125 1.39 5.25 0.31
CA ASP A 125 1.31 3.79 0.13
C ASP A 125 2.69 3.15 -0.05
N ARG A 126 3.50 3.71 -0.96
CA ARG A 126 4.87 3.26 -1.22
C ARG A 126 5.77 3.39 0.01
N LEU A 127 5.61 4.49 0.73
CA LEU A 127 6.34 4.72 1.97
C LEU A 127 5.91 3.73 3.06
N CYS A 128 4.61 3.41 3.17
CA CYS A 128 4.10 2.39 4.08
C CYS A 128 4.74 1.02 3.86
N ASN A 129 4.92 0.61 2.60
CA ASN A 129 5.55 -0.65 2.25
C ASN A 129 6.98 -0.75 2.82
N ILE A 130 7.76 0.32 2.69
CA ILE A 130 9.13 0.36 3.22
C ILE A 130 9.16 0.42 4.75
N ILE A 131 8.29 1.22 5.37
CA ILE A 131 8.16 1.29 6.83
C ILE A 131 7.86 -0.11 7.41
N ALA A 132 6.94 -0.86 6.80
CA ALA A 132 6.57 -2.19 7.25
C ALA A 132 7.74 -3.19 7.17
N LEU A 133 8.51 -3.16 6.09
CA LEU A 133 9.68 -4.04 5.94
C LEU A 133 10.83 -3.64 6.84
N ARG A 134 11.04 -2.34 7.05
CA ARG A 134 12.04 -1.82 7.98
C ARG A 134 11.76 -2.26 9.42
N ASP A 135 10.51 -2.23 9.86
CA ASP A 135 10.09 -2.73 11.19
C ASP A 135 10.36 -4.23 11.35
N ARG A 136 10.24 -5.00 10.28
CA ARG A 136 10.59 -6.44 10.25
C ARG A 136 12.11 -6.71 10.22
N GLY A 137 12.95 -5.67 10.23
CA GLY A 137 14.41 -5.77 10.27
C GLY A 137 15.08 -5.91 8.90
N TYR A 138 14.36 -5.79 7.80
CA TYR A 138 14.96 -5.75 6.46
C TYR A 138 15.74 -4.45 6.28
N LYS A 139 16.88 -4.52 5.58
CA LYS A 139 17.66 -3.37 5.15
C LYS A 139 17.55 -3.16 3.64
N ASP A 140 17.45 -4.24 2.90
CA ASP A 140 17.31 -4.25 1.45
C ASP A 140 16.11 -5.13 1.09
N ALA A 141 15.25 -4.64 0.21
CA ALA A 141 14.10 -5.36 -0.31
C ALA A 141 13.56 -4.70 -1.58
N ILE A 142 12.80 -5.43 -2.35
CA ILE A 142 11.95 -4.91 -3.43
C ILE A 142 10.51 -5.23 -3.05
N VAL A 143 9.63 -4.25 -3.09
CA VAL A 143 8.18 -4.47 -2.97
C VAL A 143 7.55 -4.24 -4.32
N VAL A 144 6.75 -5.20 -4.77
CA VAL A 144 5.91 -5.07 -5.96
C VAL A 144 4.46 -4.97 -5.50
N ASP A 145 3.90 -3.77 -5.56
CA ASP A 145 2.50 -3.53 -5.22
C ASP A 145 1.65 -3.52 -6.49
N MET A 146 0.76 -4.48 -6.60
CA MET A 146 -0.04 -4.74 -7.80
C MET A 146 -1.47 -4.24 -7.61
N GLY A 147 -1.62 -2.93 -7.71
CA GLY A 147 -2.87 -2.19 -7.62
C GLY A 147 -3.39 -1.68 -8.97
N THR A 148 -3.93 -0.45 -8.98
CA THR A 148 -4.34 0.28 -10.19
C THR A 148 -3.15 0.59 -11.08
N ALA A 149 -2.05 1.03 -10.47
CA ALA A 149 -0.71 0.96 -11.03
C ALA A 149 0.03 -0.21 -10.36
N THR A 150 1.06 -0.72 -10.99
CA THR A 150 2.02 -1.60 -10.34
C THR A 150 3.26 -0.78 -10.01
N THR A 151 3.63 -0.74 -8.72
CA THR A 151 4.85 -0.06 -8.27
C THR A 151 5.89 -1.06 -7.85
N PHE A 152 7.16 -0.71 -8.11
CA PHE A 152 8.33 -1.41 -7.57
C PHE A 152 8.99 -0.45 -6.60
N ASP A 153 8.89 -0.73 -5.31
CA ASP A 153 9.47 0.09 -4.26
C ASP A 153 10.79 -0.53 -3.83
N VAL A 154 11.88 0.21 -4.01
CA VAL A 154 13.24 -0.28 -3.70
C VAL A 154 13.65 0.23 -2.34
N MET A 155 13.88 -0.71 -1.43
CA MET A 155 14.47 -0.45 -0.13
C MET A 155 15.98 -0.74 -0.18
N LYS A 156 16.79 0.24 0.23
CA LYS A 156 18.23 0.10 0.36
C LYS A 156 18.70 0.74 1.66
N ASP A 157 19.54 0.02 2.40
CA ASP A 157 20.10 0.47 3.69
C ASP A 157 19.02 0.97 4.68
N GLY A 158 17.84 0.36 4.65
CA GLY A 158 16.72 0.68 5.54
C GLY A 158 15.88 1.90 5.13
N GLY A 159 16.11 2.48 3.95
CA GLY A 159 15.38 3.63 3.44
C GLY A 159 14.72 3.37 2.08
N PHE A 160 13.81 4.24 1.68
CA PHE A 160 13.26 4.27 0.33
C PHE A 160 14.31 4.83 -0.64
N ALA A 161 14.83 3.98 -1.52
CA ALA A 161 15.91 4.35 -2.46
C ALA A 161 15.38 4.84 -3.82
N GLY A 162 14.12 4.55 -4.14
CA GLY A 162 13.52 4.86 -5.44
C GLY A 162 12.59 3.75 -5.89
N GLY A 163 12.26 3.71 -7.17
CA GLY A 163 11.46 2.63 -7.71
C GLY A 163 10.89 2.92 -9.10
N ILE A 164 10.00 2.03 -9.55
CA ILE A 164 9.39 2.07 -10.89
C ILE A 164 7.88 2.11 -10.71
N ILE A 165 7.18 2.70 -11.66
CA ILE A 165 5.71 2.69 -11.76
C ILE A 165 5.35 2.29 -13.17
N ILE A 166 4.52 1.26 -13.31
CA ILE A 166 3.96 0.80 -14.57
C ILE A 166 2.44 0.70 -14.48
N PRO A 167 1.72 0.64 -15.60
CA PRO A 167 0.29 0.36 -15.58
C PRO A 167 0.00 -0.97 -14.84
N GLY A 168 -1.06 -0.99 -14.03
CA GLY A 168 -1.53 -2.23 -13.42
C GLY A 168 -2.26 -3.13 -14.43
N ILE A 169 -2.41 -4.41 -14.10
CA ILE A 169 -3.03 -5.42 -14.98
C ILE A 169 -4.43 -4.98 -15.44
N SER A 170 -5.29 -4.56 -14.51
CA SER A 170 -6.65 -4.10 -14.88
C SER A 170 -6.62 -2.84 -15.73
N ALA A 171 -5.77 -1.85 -15.37
CA ALA A 171 -5.66 -0.62 -16.13
C ALA A 171 -5.17 -0.85 -17.56
N SER A 172 -4.25 -1.80 -17.76
CA SER A 172 -3.79 -2.20 -19.10
C SER A 172 -4.91 -2.81 -19.93
N LEU A 173 -5.77 -3.66 -19.33
CA LEU A 173 -6.94 -4.22 -19.99
C LEU A 173 -7.96 -3.12 -20.33
N ASP A 174 -8.25 -2.22 -19.41
CA ASP A 174 -9.21 -1.12 -19.60
C ASP A 174 -8.78 -0.23 -20.77
N VAL A 175 -7.50 0.16 -20.85
CA VAL A 175 -6.96 0.95 -21.96
C VAL A 175 -7.05 0.19 -23.28
N LEU A 176 -6.70 -1.11 -23.28
CA LEU A 176 -6.76 -1.93 -24.50
C LEU A 176 -8.19 -2.01 -25.05
N THR A 177 -9.17 -2.26 -24.19
CA THR A 177 -10.58 -2.39 -24.60
C THR A 177 -11.23 -1.04 -24.93
N GLU A 178 -10.80 0.05 -24.27
CA GLU A 178 -11.24 1.41 -24.63
C GLU A 178 -10.74 1.86 -26.01
N LYS A 179 -9.48 1.55 -26.34
CA LYS A 179 -8.84 2.03 -27.59
C LYS A 179 -9.06 1.13 -28.80
N ALA A 180 -9.35 -0.16 -28.59
CA ALA A 180 -9.54 -1.12 -29.67
C ALA A 180 -11.03 -1.50 -29.78
N ALA A 181 -11.77 -0.82 -30.64
CA ALA A 181 -13.23 -0.91 -30.76
C ALA A 181 -13.82 -2.33 -30.95
N ARG A 182 -13.02 -3.31 -31.35
CA ARG A 182 -13.44 -4.71 -31.54
C ARG A 182 -13.07 -5.62 -30.37
N LEU A 183 -12.29 -5.13 -29.39
CA LEU A 183 -11.91 -5.91 -28.23
C LEU A 183 -12.91 -5.64 -27.08
N LEU A 184 -13.47 -6.70 -26.54
CA LEU A 184 -14.37 -6.63 -25.41
C LEU A 184 -13.62 -6.89 -24.10
N PRO A 185 -14.10 -6.36 -22.96
CA PRO A 185 -13.56 -6.69 -21.66
C PRO A 185 -13.64 -8.20 -21.40
N VAL A 186 -12.53 -8.78 -20.94
CA VAL A 186 -12.44 -10.20 -20.58
C VAL A 186 -12.19 -10.35 -19.08
N SER A 187 -12.60 -11.48 -18.50
CA SER A 187 -12.18 -11.84 -17.14
C SER A 187 -10.67 -12.06 -17.10
N ILE A 188 -9.99 -11.50 -16.08
CA ILE A 188 -8.54 -11.70 -15.91
C ILE A 188 -8.33 -13.03 -15.21
N GLU A 189 -8.03 -14.05 -16.02
CA GLU A 189 -7.77 -15.43 -15.61
C GLU A 189 -6.53 -15.93 -16.32
N TRP A 190 -5.78 -16.81 -15.69
CA TRP A 190 -4.56 -17.33 -16.30
C TRP A 190 -4.89 -18.21 -17.51
N PRO A 191 -4.37 -17.91 -18.68
CA PRO A 191 -4.66 -18.69 -19.88
C PRO A 191 -3.90 -20.03 -19.85
N GLU A 192 -4.50 -21.06 -20.42
CA GLU A 192 -3.90 -22.40 -20.51
C GLU A 192 -2.69 -22.41 -21.46
N HIS A 193 -2.74 -21.61 -22.54
CA HIS A 193 -1.72 -21.57 -23.58
C HIS A 193 -1.24 -20.15 -23.85
N VAL A 194 0.05 -20.02 -24.20
CA VAL A 194 0.61 -18.72 -24.65
C VAL A 194 0.12 -18.38 -26.05
N ILE A 195 0.04 -19.38 -26.94
CA ILE A 195 -0.51 -19.18 -28.29
C ILE A 195 -1.99 -19.51 -28.24
N ALA A 196 -2.81 -18.45 -28.19
CA ALA A 196 -4.25 -18.57 -28.12
C ALA A 196 -4.87 -18.72 -29.52
N ASN A 197 -6.02 -19.41 -29.59
CA ASN A 197 -6.79 -19.62 -30.80
C ASN A 197 -8.12 -18.83 -30.83
N ASN A 198 -8.33 -17.95 -29.88
CA ASN A 198 -9.45 -17.00 -29.81
C ASN A 198 -8.99 -15.67 -29.20
N THR A 199 -9.80 -14.62 -29.42
CA THR A 199 -9.45 -13.24 -29.02
C THR A 199 -9.34 -13.09 -27.50
N ASP A 200 -10.23 -13.69 -26.74
CA ASP A 200 -10.27 -13.54 -25.28
C ASP A 200 -9.00 -14.12 -24.63
N ASP A 201 -8.60 -15.31 -25.03
CA ASP A 201 -7.38 -15.93 -24.52
C ASP A 201 -6.12 -15.25 -25.07
N ALA A 202 -6.17 -14.65 -26.28
CA ALA A 202 -5.06 -13.87 -26.81
C ALA A 202 -4.85 -12.59 -25.98
N ILE A 203 -5.94 -11.93 -25.54
CA ILE A 203 -5.87 -10.78 -24.62
C ILE A 203 -5.30 -11.23 -23.27
N ARG A 204 -5.81 -12.32 -22.68
CA ARG A 204 -5.33 -12.87 -21.41
C ARG A 204 -3.84 -13.23 -21.48
N ALA A 205 -3.43 -13.93 -22.54
CA ALA A 205 -2.04 -14.35 -22.73
C ALA A 205 -1.11 -13.13 -22.85
N GLY A 206 -1.45 -12.17 -23.70
CA GLY A 206 -0.68 -10.93 -23.84
C GLY A 206 -0.57 -10.16 -22.53
N LEU A 207 -1.69 -10.01 -21.82
CA LEU A 207 -1.76 -9.25 -20.58
C LEU A 207 -0.93 -9.94 -19.48
N LEU A 208 -1.12 -11.21 -19.23
CA LEU A 208 -0.54 -11.91 -18.08
C LEU A 208 0.89 -12.37 -18.32
N TYR A 209 1.20 -12.98 -19.45
CA TYR A 209 2.59 -13.35 -19.78
C TYR A 209 3.44 -12.13 -20.07
N GLY A 210 2.86 -11.07 -20.70
CA GLY A 210 3.52 -9.80 -20.89
C GLY A 210 3.90 -9.15 -19.55
N PHE A 211 2.93 -9.06 -18.62
CA PHE A 211 3.15 -8.55 -17.28
C PHE A 211 4.22 -9.36 -16.52
N MET A 212 4.21 -10.71 -16.64
CA MET A 212 5.23 -11.54 -15.99
C MET A 212 6.63 -11.28 -16.53
N ALA A 213 6.78 -11.17 -17.85
CA ALA A 213 8.07 -10.87 -18.47
C ALA A 213 8.59 -9.48 -18.04
N GLU A 214 7.70 -8.48 -17.96
CA GLU A 214 8.02 -7.14 -17.48
C GLU A 214 8.45 -7.18 -16.00
N LEU A 215 7.67 -7.84 -15.14
CA LEU A 215 7.97 -8.03 -13.73
C LEU A 215 9.35 -8.66 -13.51
N GLU A 216 9.61 -9.80 -14.14
CA GLU A 216 10.87 -10.54 -13.97
C GLU A 216 12.07 -9.73 -14.48
N THR A 217 11.91 -9.04 -15.62
CA THR A 217 12.95 -8.20 -16.20
C THR A 217 13.26 -7.00 -15.30
N LEU A 218 12.23 -6.31 -14.81
CA LEU A 218 12.41 -5.14 -13.95
C LEU A 218 13.03 -5.51 -12.60
N VAL A 219 12.61 -6.60 -11.99
CA VAL A 219 13.22 -7.10 -10.75
C VAL A 219 14.70 -7.45 -10.96
N ALA A 220 15.04 -8.10 -12.08
CA ALA A 220 16.44 -8.41 -12.40
C ALA A 220 17.28 -7.13 -12.56
N LYS A 221 16.77 -6.14 -13.31
CA LYS A 221 17.45 -4.84 -13.50
C LYS A 221 17.64 -4.07 -12.19
N ILE A 222 16.63 -4.06 -11.31
CA ILE A 222 16.73 -3.43 -9.98
C ILE A 222 17.83 -4.12 -9.16
N LYS A 223 17.86 -5.46 -9.12
CA LYS A 223 18.89 -6.22 -8.39
C LYS A 223 20.29 -5.94 -8.94
N ASP A 224 20.44 -5.84 -10.26
CA ASP A 224 21.73 -5.51 -10.91
C ASP A 224 22.17 -4.08 -10.55
N GLU A 225 21.28 -3.09 -10.59
CA GLU A 225 21.57 -1.70 -10.21
C GLU A 225 21.89 -1.55 -8.71
N MET A 226 21.24 -2.34 -7.86
CA MET A 226 21.59 -2.41 -6.45
C MET A 226 22.96 -3.05 -6.19
N GLY A 227 23.52 -3.76 -7.17
CA GLY A 227 24.74 -4.56 -7.00
C GLY A 227 24.56 -5.77 -6.07
N LYS A 228 23.33 -6.24 -5.90
CA LYS A 228 22.94 -7.27 -4.92
C LYS A 228 22.05 -8.32 -5.56
N LYS A 229 22.57 -9.55 -5.78
CA LYS A 229 21.78 -10.66 -6.37
C LYS A 229 20.72 -11.24 -5.43
N LYS A 230 20.96 -11.22 -4.12
CA LYS A 230 20.07 -11.81 -3.09
C LYS A 230 19.33 -10.70 -2.35
N VAL A 231 18.34 -10.09 -3.02
CA VAL A 231 17.44 -9.11 -2.43
C VAL A 231 16.05 -9.75 -2.39
N PRO A 232 15.40 -9.84 -1.22
CA PRO A 232 14.05 -10.40 -1.12
C PRO A 232 13.04 -9.52 -1.85
N VAL A 233 12.10 -10.19 -2.52
CA VAL A 233 11.03 -9.56 -3.30
C VAL A 233 9.68 -9.88 -2.65
N PHE A 234 9.02 -8.84 -2.18
CA PHE A 234 7.69 -8.93 -1.60
C PHE A 234 6.64 -8.49 -2.62
N ALA A 235 5.53 -9.21 -2.65
CA ALA A 235 4.35 -8.80 -3.40
C ALA A 235 3.24 -8.35 -2.46
N THR A 236 2.51 -7.32 -2.84
CA THR A 236 1.27 -6.88 -2.20
C THR A 236 0.26 -6.45 -3.27
N GLY A 237 -0.88 -5.93 -2.87
CA GLY A 237 -1.93 -5.51 -3.80
C GLY A 237 -2.85 -6.65 -4.24
N GLY A 238 -3.90 -6.28 -4.99
CA GLY A 238 -5.00 -7.20 -5.32
C GLY A 238 -4.62 -8.37 -6.21
N TRP A 239 -3.66 -8.19 -7.10
CA TRP A 239 -3.20 -9.21 -8.05
C TRP A 239 -2.02 -10.05 -7.53
N GLY A 240 -1.43 -9.65 -6.39
CA GLY A 240 -0.21 -10.27 -5.88
C GLY A 240 -0.30 -11.76 -5.64
N ARG A 241 -1.43 -12.26 -5.14
CA ARG A 241 -1.63 -13.71 -4.92
C ARG A 241 -1.62 -14.52 -6.22
N MET A 242 -2.32 -14.01 -7.23
CA MET A 242 -2.39 -14.70 -8.54
C MET A 242 -1.02 -14.69 -9.22
N VAL A 243 -0.37 -13.54 -9.24
CA VAL A 243 0.94 -13.37 -9.88
C VAL A 243 2.02 -14.19 -9.16
N MET A 244 2.05 -14.22 -7.82
CA MET A 244 2.99 -15.03 -7.05
C MET A 244 2.92 -16.52 -7.42
N GLY A 245 1.72 -17.05 -7.69
CA GLY A 245 1.54 -18.45 -8.09
C GLY A 245 2.24 -18.84 -9.39
N HIS A 246 2.63 -17.86 -10.22
CA HIS A 246 3.27 -18.04 -11.51
C HIS A 246 4.65 -17.40 -11.60
N SER A 247 5.05 -16.58 -10.63
CA SER A 247 6.31 -15.85 -10.60
C SER A 247 7.44 -16.68 -10.00
N LYS A 248 8.63 -16.57 -10.59
CA LYS A 248 9.89 -17.15 -10.04
C LYS A 248 10.71 -16.13 -9.23
N VAL A 249 10.31 -14.87 -9.21
CA VAL A 249 11.09 -13.78 -8.60
C VAL A 249 10.47 -13.22 -7.34
N ILE A 250 9.20 -13.53 -7.06
CA ILE A 250 8.50 -13.12 -5.83
C ILE A 250 8.76 -14.15 -4.73
N ASP A 251 9.33 -13.71 -3.62
CA ASP A 251 9.64 -14.58 -2.47
C ASP A 251 8.47 -14.67 -1.49
N THR A 252 7.70 -13.60 -1.32
CA THR A 252 6.64 -13.52 -0.30
C THR A 252 5.48 -12.64 -0.79
N TYR A 253 4.24 -13.08 -0.55
CA TYR A 253 3.04 -12.25 -0.71
C TYR A 253 2.49 -11.87 0.66
N ASP A 254 2.35 -10.56 0.88
CA ASP A 254 1.72 -9.99 2.08
C ASP A 254 0.57 -9.05 1.67
N PRO A 255 -0.70 -9.48 1.79
CA PRO A 255 -1.84 -8.66 1.40
C PRO A 255 -2.06 -7.43 2.29
N TYR A 256 -1.40 -7.39 3.44
CA TYR A 256 -1.57 -6.33 4.44
C TYR A 256 -0.31 -5.48 4.65
N LEU A 257 0.68 -5.60 3.76
CA LEU A 257 1.96 -4.92 3.90
C LEU A 257 1.78 -3.41 4.07
N THR A 258 1.02 -2.78 3.15
CA THR A 258 0.72 -1.34 3.19
C THR A 258 -0.01 -0.95 4.48
N LEU A 259 -1.06 -1.70 4.85
CA LEU A 259 -1.81 -1.45 6.09
C LEU A 259 -0.93 -1.61 7.34
N ASN A 260 0.04 -2.53 7.33
CA ASN A 260 1.03 -2.64 8.41
C ASN A 260 1.89 -1.39 8.54
N GLY A 261 2.31 -0.79 7.43
CA GLY A 261 3.02 0.49 7.44
C GLY A 261 2.17 1.61 8.05
N VAL A 262 0.90 1.72 7.64
CA VAL A 262 -0.05 2.68 8.24
C VAL A 262 -0.21 2.43 9.74
N ARG A 263 -0.33 1.16 10.16
CA ARG A 263 -0.43 0.79 11.58
C ARG A 263 0.78 1.24 12.39
N LEU A 264 1.97 1.06 11.88
CA LEU A 264 3.19 1.49 12.56
C LEU A 264 3.23 3.00 12.77
N VAL A 265 2.84 3.76 11.75
CA VAL A 265 2.70 5.23 11.88
C VAL A 265 1.58 5.59 12.86
N ALA A 266 0.45 4.88 12.86
CA ALA A 266 -0.61 5.08 13.84
C ALA A 266 -0.15 4.89 15.29
N LEU A 267 0.76 3.94 15.53
CA LEU A 267 1.30 3.62 16.85
C LEU A 267 2.41 4.56 17.33
N HIS A 268 3.22 5.08 16.42
CA HIS A 268 4.51 5.70 16.76
C HIS A 268 4.75 7.06 16.07
N GLY A 269 3.86 7.48 15.19
CA GLY A 269 3.96 8.75 14.47
C GLY A 269 3.46 9.94 15.27
N ASN A 270 3.65 11.13 14.72
CA ASN A 270 3.14 12.38 15.27
C ASN A 270 1.72 12.62 14.77
N SER A 271 0.86 13.20 15.58
CA SER A 271 -0.50 13.56 15.15
C SER A 271 -0.48 14.70 14.13
N ALA A 272 -1.52 14.79 13.30
CA ALA A 272 -1.63 15.91 12.35
C ALA A 272 -1.51 17.28 13.03
N ALA A 273 -2.05 17.41 14.24
CA ALA A 273 -1.95 18.64 15.05
C ALA A 273 -0.53 18.93 15.57
N GLU A 274 0.31 17.91 15.75
CA GLU A 274 1.73 18.08 16.13
C GLU A 274 2.57 18.48 14.91
N LEU A 275 2.26 17.93 13.74
CA LEU A 275 2.98 18.25 12.49
C LEU A 275 2.72 19.68 11.99
N GLU A 276 1.51 20.23 12.24
CA GLU A 276 1.19 21.62 11.91
C GLU A 276 1.98 22.62 12.76
N ARG A 277 2.22 22.31 14.04
CA ARG A 277 3.02 23.18 14.93
C ARG A 277 4.50 23.26 14.54
N ASP A 278 5.08 22.12 14.11
CA ASP A 278 6.48 22.08 13.68
C ASP A 278 6.72 22.76 12.32
N SER A 279 5.66 23.14 11.59
CA SER A 279 5.76 23.88 10.32
C SER A 279 5.72 25.40 10.49
N ASP A 280 5.35 25.88 11.69
CA ASP A 280 5.24 27.31 12.02
C ASP A 280 6.48 27.82 12.80
N GLU A 281 7.45 26.95 13.13
CA GLU A 281 8.78 27.28 13.65
C GLU A 281 9.85 27.23 12.54
#